data_2e97f1e67e300588c8c96f19cbe7c570
#
_entry.id   2e97f1e67e300588c8c96f19cbe7c570
#
_cell.length_a   1.000
_cell.length_b   1.000
_cell.length_c   1.000
_cell.angle_alpha   90.00
_cell.angle_beta   90.00
_cell.angle_gamma   90.00
#
_symmetry.space_group_name_H-M   'P 1'
#
loop_
_entity.id
_entity.type
_entity.pdbx_description
1 polymer ?
#
loop_
_entity_poly.entity_id
_entity_poly.type
_entity_poly.pdbx_seq_one_letter_code
_entity_poly.pdbx_strand_id
1 'polypeptide(L)'
;GMRVLDPSRERAKVADAAGRVPEDLSTYAQVLMELLMEASRVRQHELLDDPSDDPVLTKIAAARRETPELFPPSARVSCQGVEGAYSQIAAEKIFKRPLISYSPTFDGVFRSVEQGLAQYGVLPLENSTAGSVNQMFDLMMEHSFYIVRSTRVKVDHNLLANPGATLEGIRDVYSHEQAINQCSEFL
;
A
#
# COMPACT_ATOMS: atom_id res chain seq x y z
N GLY A 1 26.00 24.07 -3.06
CA GLY A 1 26.68 22.82 -2.73
C GLY A 1 27.38 22.25 -3.96
N MET A 2 28.50 21.61 -3.77
CA MET A 2 29.25 20.93 -4.85
C MET A 2 28.43 19.72 -5.33
N ARG A 3 28.24 19.59 -6.65
CA ARG A 3 27.55 18.42 -7.19
C ARG A 3 28.45 17.18 -7.03
N VAL A 4 27.93 16.10 -6.48
CA VAL A 4 28.64 14.82 -6.31
C VAL A 4 29.02 14.22 -7.69
N LEU A 5 28.15 14.37 -8.69
CA LEU A 5 28.37 13.91 -10.04
C LEU A 5 28.70 15.06 -11.00
N ASP A 6 29.87 14.99 -11.64
CA ASP A 6 30.27 15.82 -12.77
C ASP A 6 30.78 14.91 -13.91
N PRO A 7 29.91 14.58 -14.88
CA PRO A 7 30.25 13.64 -15.95
C PRO A 7 31.41 14.09 -16.84
N SER A 8 31.63 15.40 -16.98
CA SER A 8 32.75 15.91 -17.79
C SER A 8 34.09 15.72 -17.11
N ARG A 9 34.13 16.01 -15.83
CA ARG A 9 35.32 15.83 -14.98
C ARG A 9 35.67 14.35 -14.80
N GLU A 10 34.65 13.48 -14.66
CA GLU A 10 34.85 12.04 -14.56
C GLU A 10 35.47 11.45 -15.81
N ARG A 11 34.90 11.77 -16.99
CA ARG A 11 35.46 11.33 -18.29
C ARG A 11 36.92 11.79 -18.48
N ALA A 12 37.21 13.03 -18.11
CA ALA A 12 38.58 13.54 -18.21
C ALA A 12 39.55 12.75 -17.33
N LYS A 13 39.16 12.37 -16.12
CA LYS A 13 40.00 11.57 -15.20
C LYS A 13 40.20 10.14 -15.71
N VAL A 14 39.16 9.53 -16.28
CA VAL A 14 39.24 8.18 -16.89
C VAL A 14 40.21 8.20 -18.07
N ALA A 15 40.10 9.20 -18.95
CA ALA A 15 41.00 9.36 -20.10
C ALA A 15 42.46 9.62 -19.65
N ASP A 16 42.68 10.47 -18.63
CA ASP A 16 44.01 10.73 -18.07
C ASP A 16 44.62 9.48 -17.47
N ALA A 17 43.86 8.68 -16.72
CA ALA A 17 44.33 7.41 -16.16
C ALA A 17 44.75 6.40 -17.23
N ALA A 18 43.94 6.31 -18.30
CA ALA A 18 44.26 5.44 -19.45
C ALA A 18 45.56 5.87 -20.18
N GLY A 19 45.81 7.18 -20.26
CA GLY A 19 47.02 7.70 -20.90
C GLY A 19 48.30 7.59 -20.07
N ARG A 20 48.22 7.24 -18.80
CA ARG A 20 49.38 7.10 -17.91
C ARG A 20 49.94 5.69 -17.81
N VAL A 21 49.32 4.71 -18.45
CA VAL A 21 49.72 3.30 -18.44
C VAL A 21 50.10 2.83 -19.84
N PRO A 22 50.84 1.74 -20.00
CA PRO A 22 51.04 1.09 -21.29
C PRO A 22 49.73 0.74 -22.01
N GLU A 23 49.75 0.70 -23.32
CA GLU A 23 48.54 0.53 -24.15
C GLU A 23 47.76 -0.74 -23.83
N ASP A 24 48.46 -1.83 -23.55
CA ASP A 24 47.88 -3.13 -23.13
C ASP A 24 47.15 -3.08 -21.80
N LEU A 25 47.44 -2.11 -20.92
CA LEU A 25 46.81 -1.89 -19.63
C LEU A 25 45.78 -0.77 -19.63
N SER A 26 45.61 -0.04 -20.74
CA SER A 26 44.75 1.13 -20.82
C SER A 26 43.29 0.84 -20.46
N THR A 27 42.72 -0.26 -20.96
CA THR A 27 41.32 -0.68 -20.65
C THR A 27 41.16 -1.03 -19.17
N TYR A 28 42.14 -1.69 -18.57
CA TYR A 28 42.09 -2.01 -17.14
C TYR A 28 42.18 -0.76 -16.27
N ALA A 29 42.97 0.22 -16.64
CA ALA A 29 43.05 1.51 -15.96
C ALA A 29 41.73 2.28 -16.01
N GLN A 30 41.03 2.26 -17.16
CA GLN A 30 39.70 2.84 -17.29
C GLN A 30 38.70 2.20 -16.32
N VAL A 31 38.57 0.86 -16.36
CA VAL A 31 37.62 0.12 -15.50
C VAL A 31 37.93 0.34 -14.01
N LEU A 32 39.19 0.34 -13.63
CA LEU A 32 39.60 0.59 -12.24
C LEU A 32 39.23 2.02 -11.79
N MET A 33 39.45 3.02 -12.66
CA MET A 33 39.13 4.40 -12.36
C MET A 33 37.60 4.62 -12.25
N GLU A 34 36.82 3.99 -13.13
CA GLU A 34 35.35 4.03 -13.07
C GLU A 34 34.84 3.42 -11.75
N LEU A 35 35.37 2.25 -11.36
CA LEU A 35 35.01 1.61 -10.10
C LEU A 35 35.36 2.46 -8.87
N LEU A 36 36.55 3.09 -8.88
CA LEU A 36 36.95 4.00 -7.81
C LEU A 36 36.05 5.24 -7.70
N MET A 37 35.62 5.77 -8.85
CA MET A 37 34.67 6.90 -8.86
C MET A 37 33.30 6.49 -8.35
N GLU A 38 32.82 5.32 -8.74
CA GLU A 38 31.53 4.78 -8.25
C GLU A 38 31.59 4.59 -6.72
N ALA A 39 32.61 3.94 -6.20
CA ALA A 39 32.80 3.77 -4.76
C ALA A 39 32.90 5.13 -4.02
N SER A 40 33.57 6.11 -4.64
CA SER A 40 33.66 7.46 -4.08
C SER A 40 32.32 8.16 -4.06
N ARG A 41 31.49 8.02 -5.11
CA ARG A 41 30.14 8.58 -5.14
C ARG A 41 29.24 7.97 -4.06
N VAL A 42 29.24 6.66 -3.94
CA VAL A 42 28.49 5.96 -2.87
C VAL A 42 28.87 6.53 -1.51
N ARG A 43 30.18 6.63 -1.25
CA ARG A 43 30.66 7.15 0.04
C ARG A 43 30.32 8.63 0.26
N GLN A 44 30.36 9.44 -0.79
CA GLN A 44 29.99 10.85 -0.71
C GLN A 44 28.48 11.02 -0.47
N HIS A 45 27.63 10.23 -1.10
CA HIS A 45 26.20 10.20 -0.80
C HIS A 45 25.93 9.82 0.65
N GLU A 46 26.55 8.76 1.16
CA GLU A 46 26.43 8.37 2.57
C GLU A 46 26.82 9.49 3.57
N LEU A 47 27.82 10.30 3.20
CA LEU A 47 28.31 11.37 4.06
C LEU A 47 27.54 12.70 3.92
N LEU A 48 26.89 12.91 2.77
CA LEU A 48 26.12 14.13 2.47
C LEU A 48 24.62 13.96 2.78
N ASP A 49 24.12 12.74 2.69
CA ASP A 49 22.77 12.41 3.09
C ASP A 49 22.73 12.32 4.62
N ASP A 50 22.55 13.46 5.27
CA ASP A 50 22.15 13.45 6.68
C ASP A 50 20.71 12.91 6.74
N PRO A 51 20.48 11.73 7.35
CA PRO A 51 19.15 11.17 7.49
C PRO A 51 18.16 12.10 8.18
N SER A 52 18.67 13.11 8.91
CA SER A 52 17.85 14.12 9.58
C SER A 52 17.21 15.12 8.61
N ASP A 53 17.77 15.32 7.42
CA ASP A 53 17.25 16.25 6.40
C ASP A 53 16.29 15.59 5.41
N ASP A 54 16.13 14.25 5.44
CA ASP A 54 15.15 13.56 4.60
C ASP A 54 13.75 13.71 5.21
N PRO A 55 12.83 14.43 4.53
CA PRO A 55 11.47 14.63 5.03
C PRO A 55 10.69 13.31 5.17
N VAL A 56 11.04 12.27 4.41
CA VAL A 56 10.41 10.93 4.49
C VAL A 56 10.89 10.21 5.74
N LEU A 57 12.21 10.16 5.98
CA LEU A 57 12.77 9.54 7.17
C LEU A 57 12.33 10.24 8.46
N THR A 58 12.25 11.57 8.43
CA THR A 58 11.72 12.38 9.55
C THR A 58 10.26 12.04 9.85
N LYS A 59 9.40 11.91 8.82
CA LYS A 59 8.01 11.47 8.98
C LYS A 59 7.91 10.04 9.53
N ILE A 60 8.74 9.12 9.05
CA ILE A 60 8.78 7.73 9.54
C ILE A 60 9.20 7.71 11.02
N ALA A 61 10.23 8.45 11.39
CA ALA A 61 10.69 8.53 12.77
C ALA A 61 9.64 9.15 13.71
N ALA A 62 8.93 10.18 13.26
CA ALA A 62 7.81 10.77 13.99
C ALA A 62 6.66 9.77 14.15
N ALA A 63 6.24 9.12 13.07
CA ALA A 63 5.17 8.11 13.09
C ALA A 63 5.50 6.95 14.05
N ARG A 64 6.75 6.48 14.06
CA ARG A 64 7.18 5.41 15.01
C ARG A 64 7.10 5.82 16.46
N ARG A 65 7.36 7.10 16.79
CA ARG A 65 7.24 7.61 18.17
C ARG A 65 5.80 7.83 18.60
N GLU A 66 4.94 8.24 17.66
CA GLU A 66 3.54 8.58 17.91
C GLU A 66 2.61 7.37 17.82
N THR A 67 3.04 6.30 17.14
CA THR A 67 2.24 5.08 17.01
C THR A 67 2.28 4.29 18.31
N PRO A 68 1.11 3.97 18.92
CA PRO A 68 1.05 3.14 20.11
C PRO A 68 1.67 1.76 19.88
N GLU A 69 2.40 1.22 20.87
CA GLU A 69 2.96 -0.14 20.80
C GLU A 69 1.88 -1.22 20.63
N LEU A 70 0.70 -0.99 21.21
CA LEU A 70 -0.43 -1.91 21.10
C LEU A 70 -1.53 -1.32 20.23
N PHE A 71 -2.03 -2.12 19.32
CA PHE A 71 -3.17 -1.76 18.49
C PHE A 71 -4.42 -1.59 19.38
N PRO A 72 -5.20 -0.50 19.25
CA PRO A 72 -6.28 -0.19 20.17
C PRO A 72 -7.38 -1.26 20.13
N PRO A 73 -7.86 -1.73 21.28
CA PRO A 73 -8.93 -2.72 21.33
C PRO A 73 -10.30 -2.13 20.95
N SER A 74 -10.46 -0.81 21.03
CA SER A 74 -11.68 -0.08 20.70
C SER A 74 -11.34 1.17 19.90
N ALA A 75 -12.11 1.45 18.87
CA ALA A 75 -11.94 2.63 18.03
C ALA A 75 -13.25 3.00 17.32
N ARG A 76 -13.38 4.27 16.89
CA ARG A 76 -14.39 4.67 15.92
C ARG A 76 -13.91 4.26 14.53
N VAL A 77 -14.72 3.44 13.85
CA VAL A 77 -14.37 2.81 12.59
C VAL A 77 -15.44 3.14 11.54
N SER A 78 -15.01 3.64 10.39
CA SER A 78 -15.89 3.79 9.23
C SER A 78 -15.74 2.58 8.32
N CYS A 79 -16.84 1.92 8.01
CA CYS A 79 -16.91 0.76 7.12
C CYS A 79 -17.66 1.11 5.83
N GLN A 80 -17.19 0.60 4.70
CA GLN A 80 -17.94 0.71 3.45
C GLN A 80 -19.12 -0.27 3.45
N GLY A 81 -20.29 0.19 3.00
CA GLY A 81 -21.50 -0.61 2.89
C GLY A 81 -22.51 -0.30 3.98
N VAL A 82 -23.18 -1.33 4.44
CA VAL A 82 -24.26 -1.27 5.44
C VAL A 82 -24.00 -2.28 6.55
N GLU A 83 -24.82 -2.28 7.57
CA GLU A 83 -24.81 -3.30 8.61
C GLU A 83 -24.92 -4.71 8.01
N GLY A 84 -24.10 -5.64 8.49
CA GLY A 84 -23.98 -6.98 7.95
C GLY A 84 -22.98 -7.13 6.78
N ALA A 85 -22.38 -6.05 6.29
CA ALA A 85 -21.37 -6.12 5.23
C ALA A 85 -20.06 -6.79 5.70
N TYR A 86 -19.30 -7.35 4.77
CA TYR A 86 -18.00 -7.96 5.06
C TYR A 86 -16.98 -7.00 5.68
N SER A 87 -17.10 -5.71 5.41
CA SER A 87 -16.31 -4.65 6.06
C SER A 87 -16.58 -4.57 7.56
N GLN A 88 -17.82 -4.79 8.01
CA GLN A 88 -18.14 -4.91 9.42
C GLN A 88 -17.48 -6.14 10.05
N ILE A 89 -17.60 -7.30 9.42
CA ILE A 89 -16.96 -8.54 9.89
C ILE A 89 -15.44 -8.36 10.01
N ALA A 90 -14.83 -7.66 9.04
CA ALA A 90 -13.43 -7.31 9.08
C ALA A 90 -13.11 -6.38 10.27
N ALA A 91 -13.92 -5.36 10.50
CA ALA A 91 -13.74 -4.44 11.63
C ALA A 91 -13.82 -5.16 12.97
N GLU A 92 -14.81 -6.02 13.17
CA GLU A 92 -15.00 -6.82 14.38
C GLU A 92 -13.88 -7.86 14.59
N LYS A 93 -13.24 -8.31 13.50
CA LYS A 93 -12.08 -9.19 13.57
C LYS A 93 -10.79 -8.44 13.95
N ILE A 94 -10.68 -7.16 13.55
CA ILE A 94 -9.52 -6.31 13.83
C ILE A 94 -9.60 -5.70 15.22
N PHE A 95 -10.77 -5.21 15.62
CA PHE A 95 -11.01 -4.53 16.90
C PHE A 95 -11.93 -5.37 17.79
N LYS A 96 -11.61 -5.44 19.07
CA LYS A 96 -12.47 -6.18 20.03
C LYS A 96 -13.83 -5.49 20.24
N ARG A 97 -13.88 -4.17 20.17
CA ARG A 97 -15.08 -3.33 20.41
C ARG A 97 -15.05 -2.12 19.48
N PRO A 98 -15.30 -2.28 18.18
CA PRO A 98 -15.38 -1.17 17.25
C PRO A 98 -16.70 -0.40 17.46
N LEU A 99 -16.64 0.93 17.36
CA LEU A 99 -17.80 1.79 17.18
C LEU A 99 -17.93 2.05 15.67
N ILE A 100 -18.81 1.30 15.01
CA ILE A 100 -18.89 1.28 13.56
C ILE A 100 -19.89 2.32 13.07
N SER A 101 -19.45 3.10 12.07
CA SER A 101 -20.29 3.91 11.20
C SER A 101 -20.17 3.38 9.76
N TYR A 102 -21.23 3.54 8.99
CA TYR A 102 -21.28 3.03 7.62
C TYR A 102 -21.25 4.15 6.60
N SER A 103 -20.54 3.94 5.52
CA SER A 103 -20.51 4.84 4.36
C SER A 103 -20.85 4.03 3.09
N PRO A 104 -21.72 4.53 2.21
CA PRO A 104 -22.09 3.81 1.00
C PRO A 104 -20.95 3.71 -0.01
N THR A 105 -19.96 4.59 0.07
CA THR A 105 -18.84 4.67 -0.88
C THR A 105 -17.48 4.55 -0.21
N PHE A 106 -16.46 4.13 -0.96
CA PHE A 106 -15.07 4.11 -0.47
C PHE A 106 -14.57 5.52 -0.14
N ASP A 107 -14.80 6.51 -1.02
CA ASP A 107 -14.48 7.91 -0.79
C ASP A 107 -15.09 8.44 0.53
N GLY A 108 -16.33 8.08 0.82
CA GLY A 108 -16.98 8.45 2.08
C GLY A 108 -16.28 7.89 3.33
N VAL A 109 -15.68 6.71 3.24
CA VAL A 109 -14.85 6.16 4.34
C VAL A 109 -13.57 6.98 4.50
N PHE A 110 -12.87 7.32 3.41
CA PHE A 110 -11.67 8.16 3.46
C PHE A 110 -11.99 9.52 4.07
N ARG A 111 -13.04 10.19 3.61
CA ARG A 111 -13.47 11.49 4.17
C ARG A 111 -13.87 11.42 5.64
N SER A 112 -14.51 10.33 6.06
CA SER A 112 -14.87 10.15 7.47
C SER A 112 -13.64 10.12 8.38
N VAL A 113 -12.54 9.50 7.92
CA VAL A 113 -11.28 9.49 8.66
C VAL A 113 -10.59 10.87 8.58
N GLU A 114 -10.55 11.48 7.42
CA GLU A 114 -9.92 12.79 7.20
C GLU A 114 -10.57 13.89 8.05
N GLN A 115 -11.90 13.86 8.19
CA GLN A 115 -12.67 14.79 9.02
C GLN A 115 -12.62 14.46 10.52
N GLY A 116 -11.95 13.37 10.92
CA GLY A 116 -11.86 12.93 12.31
C GLY A 116 -13.15 12.34 12.89
N LEU A 117 -14.16 12.05 12.05
CA LEU A 117 -15.38 11.37 12.45
C LEU A 117 -15.09 9.92 12.83
N ALA A 118 -14.21 9.25 12.09
CA ALA A 118 -13.67 7.95 12.42
C ALA A 118 -12.14 8.05 12.63
N GLN A 119 -11.59 7.13 13.42
CA GLN A 119 -10.14 7.01 13.61
C GLN A 119 -9.51 6.05 12.59
N TYR A 120 -10.30 5.10 12.11
CA TYR A 120 -9.88 4.09 11.13
C TYR A 120 -10.97 3.90 10.07
N GLY A 121 -10.54 3.62 8.84
CA GLY A 121 -11.38 3.13 7.77
C GLY A 121 -11.14 1.65 7.51
N VAL A 122 -12.20 0.88 7.26
CA VAL A 122 -12.09 -0.53 6.84
C VAL A 122 -12.66 -0.67 5.44
N LEU A 123 -11.79 -1.11 4.54
CA LEU A 123 -12.02 -1.15 3.09
C LEU A 123 -11.45 -2.43 2.50
N PRO A 124 -12.07 -3.01 1.45
CA PRO A 124 -11.52 -4.14 0.74
C PRO A 124 -10.33 -3.72 -0.13
N LEU A 125 -9.22 -4.46 -0.05
CA LEU A 125 -8.05 -4.26 -0.92
C LEU A 125 -8.09 -5.18 -2.12
N GLU A 126 -8.50 -6.42 -1.90
CA GLU A 126 -8.44 -7.49 -2.88
C GLU A 126 -9.56 -8.53 -2.64
N ASN A 127 -10.05 -9.08 -3.72
CA ASN A 127 -10.94 -10.22 -3.72
C ASN A 127 -10.29 -11.35 -4.52
N SER A 128 -10.26 -12.57 -3.99
CA SER A 128 -9.61 -13.72 -4.62
C SER A 128 -10.19 -14.09 -6.00
N THR A 129 -11.45 -13.74 -6.27
CA THR A 129 -12.13 -14.00 -7.54
C THR A 129 -12.10 -12.79 -8.47
N ALA A 130 -12.30 -11.58 -7.94
CA ALA A 130 -12.40 -10.35 -8.73
C ALA A 130 -11.07 -9.58 -8.83
N GLY A 131 -10.03 -10.00 -8.10
CA GLY A 131 -8.73 -9.33 -8.07
C GLY A 131 -8.70 -8.06 -7.21
N SER A 132 -7.79 -7.16 -7.54
CA SER A 132 -7.57 -5.91 -6.82
C SER A 132 -8.73 -4.92 -6.99
N VAL A 133 -9.06 -4.21 -5.93
CA VAL A 133 -10.06 -3.12 -5.96
C VAL A 133 -9.35 -1.83 -6.38
N ASN A 134 -9.26 -1.58 -7.69
CA ASN A 134 -8.51 -0.46 -8.26
C ASN A 134 -8.91 0.89 -7.67
N GLN A 135 -10.21 1.13 -7.48
CA GLN A 135 -10.72 2.37 -6.87
C GLN A 135 -10.11 2.65 -5.49
N MET A 136 -9.78 1.60 -4.73
CA MET A 136 -9.12 1.77 -3.43
C MET A 136 -7.72 2.35 -3.57
N PHE A 137 -6.95 1.89 -4.56
CA PHE A 137 -5.60 2.38 -4.81
C PHE A 137 -5.62 3.82 -5.34
N ASP A 138 -6.58 4.17 -6.20
CA ASP A 138 -6.76 5.55 -6.69
C ASP A 138 -7.03 6.51 -5.52
N LEU A 139 -7.95 6.15 -4.61
CA LEU A 139 -8.25 6.95 -3.43
C LEU A 139 -7.07 7.03 -2.45
N MET A 140 -6.25 5.98 -2.34
CA MET A 140 -5.02 6.04 -1.54
C MET A 140 -3.97 7.00 -2.11
N MET A 141 -3.98 7.25 -3.42
CA MET A 141 -3.12 8.26 -4.04
C MET A 141 -3.61 9.69 -3.78
N GLU A 142 -4.92 9.88 -3.66
CA GLU A 142 -5.54 11.18 -3.38
C GLU A 142 -5.43 11.56 -1.89
N HIS A 143 -5.55 10.57 -1.00
CA HIS A 143 -5.54 10.76 0.44
C HIS A 143 -4.23 10.25 1.07
N SER A 144 -3.65 11.01 2.00
CA SER A 144 -2.39 10.66 2.68
C SER A 144 -2.62 9.74 3.87
N PHE A 145 -3.11 8.52 3.65
CA PHE A 145 -3.33 7.52 4.70
C PHE A 145 -2.39 6.33 4.59
N TYR A 146 -2.31 5.56 5.67
CA TYR A 146 -1.47 4.37 5.77
C TYR A 146 -2.30 3.14 6.06
N ILE A 147 -1.94 2.00 5.47
CA ILE A 147 -2.47 0.70 5.84
C ILE A 147 -1.78 0.27 7.13
N VAL A 148 -2.52 0.30 8.24
CA VAL A 148 -1.98 -0.02 9.58
C VAL A 148 -2.25 -1.46 9.99
N ARG A 149 -3.22 -2.13 9.37
CA ARG A 149 -3.53 -3.54 9.58
C ARG A 149 -4.30 -4.12 8.41
N SER A 150 -4.14 -5.43 8.19
CA SER A 150 -4.93 -6.19 7.23
C SER A 150 -5.49 -7.46 7.86
N THR A 151 -6.62 -7.93 7.34
CA THR A 151 -7.22 -9.21 7.71
C THR A 151 -7.86 -9.86 6.50
N ARG A 152 -8.03 -11.17 6.55
CA ARG A 152 -8.78 -11.92 5.53
C ARG A 152 -10.13 -12.31 6.10
N VAL A 153 -11.18 -12.06 5.30
CA VAL A 153 -12.55 -12.48 5.59
C VAL A 153 -12.96 -13.47 4.51
N LYS A 154 -13.43 -14.63 4.94
CA LYS A 154 -14.00 -15.62 4.01
C LYS A 154 -15.36 -15.10 3.58
N VAL A 155 -15.61 -15.12 2.28
CA VAL A 155 -16.91 -14.78 1.69
C VAL A 155 -17.63 -16.10 1.39
N ASP A 156 -18.68 -16.40 2.14
CA ASP A 156 -19.55 -17.55 1.93
C ASP A 156 -20.91 -17.02 1.45
N HIS A 157 -21.28 -17.33 0.22
CA HIS A 157 -22.59 -16.99 -0.31
C HIS A 157 -23.62 -18.01 0.16
N ASN A 158 -24.83 -17.51 0.52
CA ASN A 158 -25.94 -18.35 0.93
C ASN A 158 -27.15 -18.01 0.09
N LEU A 159 -27.81 -19.03 -0.45
CA LEU A 159 -29.09 -18.87 -1.11
C LEU A 159 -30.20 -18.83 -0.05
N LEU A 160 -30.92 -17.71 -0.02
CA LEU A 160 -32.04 -17.52 0.89
C LEU A 160 -33.35 -17.63 0.14
N ALA A 161 -34.31 -18.31 0.73
CA ALA A 161 -35.63 -18.50 0.16
C ALA A 161 -36.71 -18.47 1.25
N ASN A 162 -37.96 -18.30 0.86
CA ASN A 162 -39.10 -18.37 1.78
C ASN A 162 -39.22 -19.78 2.39
N PRO A 163 -39.73 -19.90 3.64
CA PRO A 163 -39.98 -21.19 4.25
C PRO A 163 -40.84 -22.10 3.36
N GLY A 164 -40.39 -23.33 3.15
CA GLY A 164 -41.07 -24.32 2.30
C GLY A 164 -40.67 -24.29 0.82
N ALA A 165 -39.80 -23.37 0.37
CA ALA A 165 -39.25 -23.40 -0.97
C ALA A 165 -38.28 -24.61 -1.11
N THR A 166 -38.26 -25.21 -2.29
CA THR A 166 -37.31 -26.26 -2.66
C THR A 166 -36.34 -25.72 -3.69
N LEU A 167 -35.13 -26.28 -3.78
CA LEU A 167 -34.11 -25.84 -4.72
C LEU A 167 -34.62 -25.93 -6.18
N GLU A 168 -35.32 -27.01 -6.51
CA GLU A 168 -35.89 -27.24 -7.85
C GLU A 168 -37.05 -26.29 -8.18
N GLY A 169 -37.68 -25.69 -7.15
CA GLY A 169 -38.77 -24.73 -7.29
C GLY A 169 -38.34 -23.29 -7.51
N ILE A 170 -37.04 -22.96 -7.30
CA ILE A 170 -36.51 -21.63 -7.49
C ILE A 170 -36.36 -21.38 -9.00
N ARG A 171 -36.90 -20.24 -9.46
CA ARG A 171 -36.79 -19.79 -10.87
C ARG A 171 -35.97 -18.53 -11.04
N ASP A 172 -36.00 -17.65 -10.06
CA ASP A 172 -35.37 -16.35 -10.11
C ASP A 172 -34.55 -16.13 -8.84
N VAL A 173 -33.35 -15.62 -9.01
CA VAL A 173 -32.42 -15.25 -7.92
C VAL A 173 -32.09 -13.76 -8.05
N TYR A 174 -32.29 -13.01 -6.97
CA TYR A 174 -32.01 -11.59 -6.89
C TYR A 174 -30.86 -11.33 -5.93
N SER A 175 -29.79 -10.72 -6.40
CA SER A 175 -28.65 -10.35 -5.56
C SER A 175 -27.84 -9.23 -6.21
N HIS A 176 -26.80 -8.79 -5.53
CA HIS A 176 -25.81 -7.89 -6.12
C HIS A 176 -25.09 -8.59 -7.28
N GLU A 177 -24.87 -7.90 -8.39
CA GLU A 177 -24.27 -8.42 -9.62
C GLU A 177 -23.00 -9.24 -9.34
N GLN A 178 -22.12 -8.74 -8.48
CA GLN A 178 -20.87 -9.42 -8.13
C GLN A 178 -21.09 -10.74 -7.41
N ALA A 179 -22.11 -10.86 -6.57
CA ALA A 179 -22.46 -12.13 -5.91
C ALA A 179 -23.01 -13.14 -6.93
N ILE A 180 -23.83 -12.71 -7.87
CA ILE A 180 -24.34 -13.55 -8.97
C ILE A 180 -23.17 -14.06 -9.82
N ASN A 181 -22.26 -13.17 -10.23
CA ASN A 181 -21.10 -13.54 -11.03
C ASN A 181 -20.18 -14.55 -10.32
N GLN A 182 -20.00 -14.41 -9.01
CA GLN A 182 -19.20 -15.34 -8.21
C GLN A 182 -19.86 -16.71 -8.01
N CYS A 183 -21.18 -16.82 -8.20
CA CYS A 183 -21.96 -18.05 -8.08
C CYS A 183 -22.42 -18.60 -9.42
N SER A 184 -21.93 -18.08 -10.55
CA SER A 184 -22.40 -18.42 -11.91
C SER A 184 -22.30 -19.91 -12.27
N GLU A 185 -21.39 -20.66 -11.64
CA GLU A 185 -21.30 -22.11 -11.84
C GLU A 185 -22.37 -22.90 -11.06
N PHE A 186 -22.91 -22.29 -9.99
CA PHE A 186 -23.94 -22.91 -9.17
C PHE A 186 -25.34 -22.55 -9.66
N LEU A 187 -25.53 -21.33 -10.16
CA LEU A 187 -26.82 -20.81 -10.66
C LEU A 187 -27.11 -21.27 -12.07
#